data_3ba9d5ceb1fd84910f8b669ebfe79254
#
_entry.id   3ba9d5ceb1fd84910f8b669ebfe79254
#
_cell.length_a   1.000
_cell.length_b   1.000
_cell.length_c   1.000
_cell.angle_alpha   90.00
_cell.angle_beta   90.00
_cell.angle_gamma   90.00
#
_symmetry.space_group_name_H-M   'P 1'
#
loop_
_entity.id
_entity.type
_entity.pdbx_description
1 polymer ?
#
loop_
_entity_poly.entity_id
_entity_poly.type
_entity_poly.pdbx_seq_one_letter_code
_entity_poly.pdbx_strand_id
1 'polypeptide(L)'
;MAVVFFKRYRMQFDLRDVSFEEFETPAGFEFHPWNEYLLPAHAEAKFRSFRNELDSNVFPCLGDPSGCLRLMREIISRQGFVPASTWLATYTDPETGRKENCGTVQGIREKLDVGSIQNIGVVASQRGKGIGSLIVRHSLRGFQNAGIKIVTLEVTAKNTGAIRLYERLGFQILRTVFKSVEVSDVY
;
A
#
# COMPACT_ATOMS: atom_id res chain seq x y z
N MET A 1 -0.72 24.12 -20.29
CA MET A 1 -0.45 23.10 -19.25
C MET A 1 -0.69 23.72 -17.89
N ALA A 2 -1.62 23.19 -17.13
CA ALA A 2 -1.86 23.62 -15.76
C ALA A 2 -1.14 22.69 -14.79
N VAL A 3 -0.60 23.23 -13.70
CA VAL A 3 -0.01 22.43 -12.61
C VAL A 3 -1.00 22.39 -11.46
N VAL A 4 -1.37 21.19 -11.05
CA VAL A 4 -2.25 20.97 -9.90
C VAL A 4 -1.42 20.44 -8.74
N PHE A 5 -1.65 20.99 -7.54
CA PHE A 5 -0.98 20.55 -6.32
C PHE A 5 -1.92 19.72 -5.46
N PHE A 6 -1.51 18.50 -5.15
CA PHE A 6 -2.21 17.64 -4.23
C PHE A 6 -1.58 17.71 -2.85
N LYS A 7 -2.37 18.14 -1.86
CA LYS A 7 -1.98 18.11 -0.45
C LYS A 7 -1.93 16.66 0.03
N ARG A 8 -0.82 16.26 0.67
CA ARG A 8 -0.63 14.94 1.23
C ARG A 8 -0.10 15.07 2.65
N TYR A 9 -0.34 14.05 3.47
CA TYR A 9 0.28 13.91 4.78
C TYR A 9 1.35 12.84 4.72
N ARG A 10 2.55 13.13 5.21
CA ARG A 10 3.53 12.13 5.60
C ARG A 10 3.21 11.71 7.03
N MET A 11 2.91 10.43 7.21
CA MET A 11 2.62 9.85 8.51
C MET A 11 3.75 8.92 8.92
N GLN A 12 3.91 8.70 10.23
CA GLN A 12 4.97 7.92 10.83
C GLN A 12 4.43 6.96 11.86
N PHE A 13 5.03 5.76 11.92
CA PHE A 13 4.82 4.74 12.94
C PHE A 13 6.14 4.34 13.57
N ASP A 14 6.20 4.28 14.91
CA ASP A 14 7.37 3.85 15.66
C ASP A 14 7.24 2.35 16.00
N LEU A 15 8.18 1.54 15.51
CA LEU A 15 8.21 0.09 15.71
C LEU A 15 8.95 -0.33 16.97
N ARG A 16 9.62 0.62 17.66
CA ARG A 16 10.30 0.33 18.93
C ARG A 16 9.24 -0.05 19.96
N ASP A 17 9.51 -1.08 20.72
CA ASP A 17 8.64 -1.57 21.81
C ASP A 17 7.24 -2.04 21.35
N VAL A 18 7.03 -2.29 20.04
CA VAL A 18 5.79 -2.85 19.51
C VAL A 18 5.90 -4.36 19.41
N SER A 19 4.94 -5.06 20.00
CA SER A 19 4.73 -6.50 19.81
C SER A 19 3.57 -6.74 18.86
N PHE A 20 3.78 -7.58 17.86
CA PHE A 20 2.73 -8.04 16.97
C PHE A 20 2.27 -9.44 17.39
N GLU A 21 1.06 -9.52 17.92
CA GLU A 21 0.37 -10.80 18.12
C GLU A 21 0.04 -11.47 16.79
N GLU A 22 -0.34 -12.75 16.82
CA GLU A 22 -0.87 -13.43 15.64
C GLU A 22 -2.15 -12.72 15.16
N PHE A 23 -2.27 -12.59 13.85
CA PHE A 23 -3.43 -11.93 13.25
C PHE A 23 -4.47 -12.98 12.87
N GLU A 24 -5.68 -12.83 13.39
CA GLU A 24 -6.82 -13.59 12.89
C GLU A 24 -7.11 -13.16 11.44
N THR A 25 -7.11 -14.14 10.55
CA THR A 25 -7.43 -13.91 9.14
C THR A 25 -8.91 -14.19 8.92
N PRO A 26 -9.70 -13.26 8.40
CA PRO A 26 -11.10 -13.48 8.09
C PRO A 26 -11.29 -14.63 7.08
N ALA A 27 -12.41 -15.34 7.19
CA ALA A 27 -12.72 -16.47 6.31
C ALA A 27 -12.66 -16.07 4.82
N GLY A 28 -12.09 -16.94 4.02
CA GLY A 28 -11.90 -16.74 2.58
C GLY A 28 -10.70 -15.90 2.19
N PHE A 29 -10.02 -15.23 3.14
CA PHE A 29 -8.83 -14.45 2.86
C PHE A 29 -7.55 -15.23 3.16
N GLU A 30 -6.52 -14.94 2.37
CA GLU A 30 -5.15 -15.42 2.58
C GLU A 30 -4.18 -14.26 2.37
N PHE A 31 -3.09 -14.24 3.16
CA PHE A 31 -2.01 -13.26 3.02
C PHE A 31 -0.73 -13.97 2.60
N HIS A 32 -0.16 -13.53 1.49
CA HIS A 32 1.02 -14.14 0.88
C HIS A 32 2.21 -13.19 1.02
N PRO A 33 3.33 -13.64 1.63
CA PRO A 33 4.57 -12.90 1.61
C PRO A 33 5.10 -12.78 0.18
N TRP A 34 5.94 -11.77 -0.06
CA TRP A 34 6.54 -11.55 -1.37
C TRP A 34 7.20 -12.81 -1.94
N ASN A 35 6.88 -13.05 -3.20
CA ASN A 35 7.56 -14.00 -4.07
C ASN A 35 7.57 -13.41 -5.48
N GLU A 36 8.64 -13.61 -6.24
CA GLU A 36 8.79 -13.06 -7.60
C GLU A 36 7.64 -13.46 -8.55
N TYR A 37 7.13 -14.68 -8.40
CA TYR A 37 5.97 -15.16 -9.18
C TYR A 37 4.67 -14.40 -8.90
N LEU A 38 4.58 -13.69 -7.78
CA LEU A 38 3.43 -12.88 -7.42
C LEU A 38 3.46 -11.46 -8.00
N LEU A 39 4.53 -11.07 -8.71
CA LEU A 39 4.65 -9.73 -9.29
C LEU A 39 3.42 -9.33 -10.14
N PRO A 40 2.93 -10.17 -11.08
CA PRO A 40 1.72 -9.83 -11.85
C PRO A 40 0.47 -9.69 -10.96
N ALA A 41 0.32 -10.53 -9.94
CA ALA A 41 -0.79 -10.48 -9.00
C ALA A 41 -0.79 -9.19 -8.15
N HIS A 42 0.38 -8.74 -7.70
CA HIS A 42 0.54 -7.44 -7.05
C HIS A 42 0.16 -6.28 -7.98
N ALA A 43 0.58 -6.32 -9.24
CA ALA A 43 0.25 -5.29 -10.23
C ALA A 43 -1.26 -5.25 -10.51
N GLU A 44 -1.91 -6.41 -10.64
CA GLU A 44 -3.36 -6.52 -10.81
C GLU A 44 -4.11 -5.96 -9.60
N ALA A 45 -3.77 -6.40 -8.39
CA ALA A 45 -4.39 -5.91 -7.17
C ALA A 45 -4.23 -4.38 -7.04
N LYS A 46 -3.05 -3.85 -7.39
CA LYS A 46 -2.75 -2.42 -7.42
C LYS A 46 -3.68 -1.69 -8.40
N PHE A 47 -3.73 -2.11 -9.66
CA PHE A 47 -4.60 -1.50 -10.66
C PHE A 47 -6.07 -1.51 -10.22
N ARG A 48 -6.59 -2.65 -9.78
CA ARG A 48 -8.00 -2.79 -9.35
C ARG A 48 -8.32 -1.96 -8.11
N SER A 49 -7.34 -1.73 -7.23
CA SER A 49 -7.50 -0.92 -6.02
C SER A 49 -7.53 0.59 -6.29
N PHE A 50 -6.82 1.06 -7.32
CA PHE A 50 -6.57 2.50 -7.52
C PHE A 50 -7.20 3.10 -8.76
N ARG A 51 -7.58 2.32 -9.78
CA ARG A 51 -8.03 2.83 -11.09
C ARG A 51 -9.15 3.88 -11.04
N ASN A 52 -10.01 3.83 -10.02
CA ASN A 52 -11.14 4.74 -9.85
C ASN A 52 -10.98 5.63 -8.60
N GLU A 53 -9.78 5.73 -8.06
CA GLU A 53 -9.49 6.47 -6.83
C GLU A 53 -8.77 7.78 -7.13
N LEU A 54 -8.83 8.70 -6.17
CA LEU A 54 -8.13 9.99 -6.26
C LEU A 54 -6.62 9.83 -6.51
N ASP A 55 -6.03 8.76 -6.00
CA ASP A 55 -4.59 8.50 -6.13
C ASP A 55 -4.18 8.23 -7.58
N SER A 56 -5.08 7.77 -8.47
CA SER A 56 -4.80 7.65 -9.91
C SER A 56 -4.65 9.02 -10.60
N ASN A 57 -5.24 10.06 -10.05
CA ASN A 57 -5.03 11.44 -10.54
C ASN A 57 -3.68 12.01 -10.06
N VAL A 58 -3.21 11.57 -8.88
CA VAL A 58 -1.91 11.98 -8.33
C VAL A 58 -0.76 11.19 -8.97
N PHE A 59 -1.01 9.93 -9.28
CA PHE A 59 -0.08 8.98 -9.89
C PHE A 59 -0.75 8.27 -11.07
N PRO A 60 -0.70 8.83 -12.29
CA PRO A 60 -1.41 8.29 -13.45
C PRO A 60 -1.08 6.82 -13.77
N CYS A 61 0.12 6.34 -13.42
CA CYS A 61 0.51 4.95 -13.57
C CYS A 61 -0.39 3.95 -12.80
N LEU A 62 -1.11 4.42 -11.77
CA LEU A 62 -2.05 3.58 -11.00
C LEU A 62 -3.39 3.36 -11.73
N GLY A 63 -3.71 4.18 -12.71
CA GLY A 63 -4.90 4.07 -13.56
C GLY A 63 -4.74 3.15 -14.78
N ASP A 64 -3.55 2.57 -14.99
CA ASP A 64 -3.21 1.74 -16.15
C ASP A 64 -2.57 0.41 -15.72
N PRO A 65 -3.02 -0.75 -16.24
CA PRO A 65 -2.44 -2.05 -15.87
C PRO A 65 -0.94 -2.15 -16.17
N SER A 66 -0.51 -1.66 -17.33
CA SER A 66 0.91 -1.65 -17.71
C SER A 66 1.74 -0.72 -16.82
N GLY A 67 1.15 0.42 -16.43
CA GLY A 67 1.72 1.36 -15.48
C GLY A 67 1.93 0.73 -14.11
N CYS A 68 0.94 0.00 -13.60
CA CYS A 68 1.06 -0.73 -12.34
C CYS A 68 2.14 -1.82 -12.40
N LEU A 69 2.24 -2.53 -13.52
CA LEU A 69 3.27 -3.55 -13.71
C LEU A 69 4.69 -2.93 -13.77
N ARG A 70 4.87 -1.82 -14.49
CA ARG A 70 6.14 -1.07 -14.51
C ARG A 70 6.51 -0.58 -13.11
N LEU A 71 5.56 0.03 -12.40
CA LEU A 71 5.77 0.51 -11.03
C LEU A 71 6.20 -0.62 -10.09
N MET A 72 5.59 -1.80 -10.18
CA MET A 72 6.02 -2.96 -9.39
C MET A 72 7.45 -3.37 -9.70
N ARG A 73 7.84 -3.43 -10.99
CA ARG A 73 9.22 -3.73 -11.40
C ARG A 73 10.21 -2.69 -10.88
N GLU A 74 9.86 -1.41 -10.93
CA GLU A 74 10.68 -0.32 -10.38
C GLU A 74 10.85 -0.45 -8.87
N ILE A 75 9.79 -0.79 -8.13
CA ILE A 75 9.85 -0.96 -6.67
C ILE A 75 10.78 -2.11 -6.29
N ILE A 76 10.63 -3.27 -6.91
CA ILE A 76 11.45 -4.45 -6.57
C ILE A 76 12.91 -4.34 -7.02
N SER A 77 13.20 -3.50 -8.02
CA SER A 77 14.58 -3.24 -8.47
C SER A 77 15.36 -2.27 -7.58
N ARG A 78 14.68 -1.59 -6.65
CA ARG A 78 15.36 -0.65 -5.73
C ARG A 78 16.24 -1.42 -4.74
N GLN A 79 17.44 -0.92 -4.49
CA GLN A 79 18.34 -1.49 -3.48
C GLN A 79 17.70 -1.55 -2.08
N GLY A 80 16.78 -0.64 -1.79
CA GLY A 80 16.05 -0.60 -0.52
C GLY A 80 14.78 -1.46 -0.49
N PHE A 81 14.49 -2.27 -1.50
CA PHE A 81 13.30 -3.14 -1.47
C PHE A 81 13.32 -4.08 -0.27
N VAL A 82 12.20 -4.17 0.47
CA VAL A 82 12.06 -5.02 1.66
C VAL A 82 11.03 -6.13 1.38
N PRO A 83 11.46 -7.31 0.93
CA PRO A 83 10.57 -8.44 0.66
C PRO A 83 9.69 -8.81 1.85
N ALA A 84 10.24 -8.83 3.06
CA ALA A 84 9.52 -9.18 4.28
C ALA A 84 8.33 -8.26 4.61
N SER A 85 8.35 -7.01 4.12
CA SER A 85 7.25 -6.05 4.31
C SER A 85 6.33 -5.90 3.08
N THR A 86 6.51 -6.76 2.08
CA THR A 86 5.72 -6.76 0.84
C THR A 86 4.76 -7.95 0.85
N TRP A 87 3.46 -7.67 0.79
CA TRP A 87 2.40 -8.67 0.97
C TRP A 87 1.28 -8.52 -0.05
N LEU A 88 0.75 -9.66 -0.48
CA LEU A 88 -0.45 -9.77 -1.31
C LEU A 88 -1.58 -10.38 -0.47
N ALA A 89 -2.77 -9.83 -0.56
CA ALA A 89 -3.98 -10.45 -0.03
C ALA A 89 -4.81 -11.01 -1.18
N THR A 90 -5.31 -12.23 -1.00
CA THR A 90 -6.25 -12.88 -1.91
C THR A 90 -7.54 -13.21 -1.18
N TYR A 91 -8.63 -13.28 -1.93
CA TYR A 91 -9.94 -13.71 -1.44
C TYR A 91 -10.47 -14.85 -2.31
N THR A 92 -10.96 -15.90 -1.68
CA THR A 92 -11.66 -17.00 -2.36
C THR A 92 -13.13 -16.95 -1.95
N ASP A 93 -14.00 -16.74 -2.91
CA ASP A 93 -15.44 -16.75 -2.71
C ASP A 93 -15.90 -18.17 -2.33
N PRO A 94 -16.55 -18.36 -1.15
CA PRO A 94 -16.89 -19.68 -0.68
C PRO A 94 -18.01 -20.36 -1.49
N GLU A 95 -18.83 -19.60 -2.20
CA GLU A 95 -19.95 -20.15 -2.99
C GLU A 95 -19.49 -20.56 -4.38
N THR A 96 -18.64 -19.76 -5.01
CA THR A 96 -18.21 -19.95 -6.40
C THR A 96 -16.82 -20.57 -6.53
N GLY A 97 -16.02 -20.57 -5.47
CA GLY A 97 -14.61 -20.96 -5.50
C GLY A 97 -13.71 -19.99 -6.26
N ARG A 98 -14.24 -18.85 -6.72
CA ARG A 98 -13.48 -17.85 -7.49
C ARG A 98 -12.47 -17.16 -6.59
N LYS A 99 -11.20 -17.22 -6.99
CA LYS A 99 -10.09 -16.51 -6.32
C LYS A 99 -9.82 -15.17 -6.99
N GLU A 100 -9.59 -14.11 -6.19
CA GLU A 100 -9.19 -12.79 -6.67
C GLU A 100 -8.02 -12.22 -5.85
N ASN A 101 -7.16 -11.46 -6.52
CA ASN A 101 -6.12 -10.66 -5.88
C ASN A 101 -6.77 -9.37 -5.36
N CYS A 102 -6.87 -9.20 -4.04
CA CYS A 102 -7.72 -8.19 -3.45
C CYS A 102 -7.01 -7.12 -2.62
N GLY A 103 -5.72 -7.31 -2.32
CA GLY A 103 -4.95 -6.32 -1.57
C GLY A 103 -3.46 -6.42 -1.84
N THR A 104 -2.75 -5.31 -1.74
CA THR A 104 -1.31 -5.24 -1.99
C THR A 104 -0.64 -4.16 -1.15
N VAL A 105 0.59 -4.41 -0.71
CA VAL A 105 1.47 -3.45 -0.03
C VAL A 105 2.91 -3.74 -0.38
N GLN A 106 3.73 -2.70 -0.53
CA GLN A 106 5.17 -2.83 -0.73
C GLN A 106 5.93 -2.00 0.29
N GLY A 107 7.10 -2.50 0.69
CA GLY A 107 8.00 -1.83 1.61
C GLY A 107 9.35 -1.51 1.01
N ILE A 108 9.85 -0.32 1.30
CA ILE A 108 11.17 0.18 0.90
C ILE A 108 11.91 0.64 2.15
N ARG A 109 13.18 0.31 2.26
CA ARG A 109 14.12 0.92 3.21
C ARG A 109 14.63 2.23 2.61
N GLU A 110 14.36 3.35 3.26
CA GLU A 110 14.86 4.67 2.84
C GLU A 110 16.23 4.99 3.47
N LYS A 111 16.43 4.57 4.73
CA LYS A 111 17.66 4.72 5.51
C LYS A 111 17.89 3.48 6.35
N LEU A 112 18.99 3.46 7.12
CA LEU A 112 19.39 2.29 7.93
C LEU A 112 18.23 1.75 8.78
N ASP A 113 17.51 2.61 9.48
CA ASP A 113 16.44 2.27 10.42
C ASP A 113 15.07 2.88 10.06
N VAL A 114 14.93 3.44 8.85
CA VAL A 114 13.69 4.05 8.35
C VAL A 114 13.20 3.31 7.12
N GLY A 115 11.96 2.85 7.18
CA GLY A 115 11.22 2.26 6.07
C GLY A 115 10.09 3.14 5.58
N SER A 116 9.60 2.86 4.39
CA SER A 116 8.48 3.53 3.76
C SER A 116 7.54 2.52 3.15
N ILE A 117 6.26 2.61 3.48
CA ILE A 117 5.21 1.84 2.82
C ILE A 117 4.83 2.52 1.51
N GLN A 118 4.80 1.73 0.44
CA GLN A 118 4.41 2.14 -0.91
C GLN A 118 3.07 1.51 -1.29
N ASN A 119 2.16 2.30 -1.84
CA ASN A 119 0.94 1.84 -2.52
C ASN A 119 0.11 0.78 -1.80
N ILE A 120 -0.37 1.05 -0.59
CA ILE A 120 -1.35 0.19 0.08
C ILE A 120 -2.67 0.29 -0.67
N GLY A 121 -3.15 -0.83 -1.19
CA GLY A 121 -4.42 -0.90 -1.91
C GLY A 121 -5.25 -2.11 -1.49
N VAL A 122 -6.56 -1.91 -1.39
CA VAL A 122 -7.57 -2.96 -1.24
C VAL A 122 -8.68 -2.69 -2.26
N VAL A 123 -9.04 -3.71 -3.04
CA VAL A 123 -10.11 -3.60 -4.05
C VAL A 123 -11.44 -3.22 -3.39
N ALA A 124 -12.23 -2.41 -4.06
CA ALA A 124 -13.45 -1.81 -3.49
C ALA A 124 -14.41 -2.85 -2.91
N SER A 125 -14.59 -4.00 -3.58
CA SER A 125 -15.47 -5.11 -3.15
C SER A 125 -15.06 -5.77 -1.83
N GLN A 126 -13.80 -5.60 -1.39
CA GLN A 126 -13.26 -6.23 -0.18
C GLN A 126 -12.94 -5.22 0.92
N ARG A 127 -13.29 -3.94 0.75
CA ARG A 127 -13.13 -2.91 1.79
C ARG A 127 -14.13 -3.11 2.93
N GLY A 128 -13.85 -2.52 4.09
CA GLY A 128 -14.69 -2.62 5.28
C GLY A 128 -14.60 -3.94 6.03
N LYS A 129 -13.81 -4.91 5.55
CA LYS A 129 -13.63 -6.24 6.16
C LYS A 129 -12.33 -6.40 6.96
N GLY A 130 -11.67 -5.29 7.31
CA GLY A 130 -10.42 -5.31 8.09
C GLY A 130 -9.14 -5.60 7.30
N ILE A 131 -9.24 -5.93 6.00
CA ILE A 131 -8.10 -6.37 5.17
C ILE A 131 -7.00 -5.30 5.09
N GLY A 132 -7.39 -4.02 4.96
CA GLY A 132 -6.42 -2.92 4.94
C GLY A 132 -5.59 -2.85 6.22
N SER A 133 -6.20 -3.06 7.39
CA SER A 133 -5.47 -3.10 8.67
C SER A 133 -4.53 -4.30 8.74
N LEU A 134 -4.96 -5.47 8.30
CA LEU A 134 -4.17 -6.70 8.35
C LEU A 134 -2.95 -6.61 7.42
N ILE A 135 -3.12 -6.13 6.19
CA ILE A 135 -2.02 -6.04 5.23
C ILE A 135 -0.96 -5.02 5.69
N VAL A 136 -1.38 -3.92 6.33
CA VAL A 136 -0.45 -2.96 6.96
C VAL A 136 0.28 -3.58 8.13
N ARG A 137 -0.40 -4.34 8.99
CA ARG A 137 0.23 -5.03 10.13
C ARG A 137 1.25 -6.07 9.67
N HIS A 138 0.95 -6.85 8.63
CA HIS A 138 1.94 -7.77 8.02
C HIS A 138 3.17 -7.00 7.52
N SER A 139 2.97 -5.87 6.85
CA SER A 139 4.06 -5.02 6.38
C SER A 139 4.89 -4.45 7.53
N LEU A 140 4.26 -3.94 8.59
CA LEU A 140 4.95 -3.41 9.77
C LEU A 140 5.78 -4.49 10.47
N ARG A 141 5.23 -5.70 10.67
CA ARG A 141 5.98 -6.85 11.20
C ARG A 141 7.19 -7.18 10.31
N GLY A 142 7.01 -7.14 8.99
CA GLY A 142 8.10 -7.37 8.05
C GLY A 142 9.21 -6.33 8.14
N PHE A 143 8.86 -5.06 8.31
CA PHE A 143 9.84 -3.99 8.58
C PHE A 143 10.58 -4.22 9.89
N GLN A 144 9.88 -4.59 10.96
CA GLN A 144 10.49 -4.89 12.25
C GLN A 144 11.49 -6.04 12.15
N ASN A 145 11.12 -7.13 11.46
CA ASN A 145 12.00 -8.28 11.22
C ASN A 145 13.24 -7.90 10.38
N ALA A 146 13.13 -6.87 9.54
CA ALA A 146 14.24 -6.32 8.77
C ALA A 146 15.09 -5.29 9.57
N GLY A 147 14.82 -5.10 10.87
CA GLY A 147 15.58 -4.19 11.73
C GLY A 147 15.23 -2.71 11.55
N ILE A 148 14.13 -2.39 10.90
CA ILE A 148 13.63 -1.03 10.73
C ILE A 148 12.89 -0.61 11.99
N LYS A 149 13.14 0.61 12.45
CA LYS A 149 12.56 1.15 13.68
C LYS A 149 11.43 2.13 13.43
N ILE A 150 11.49 2.87 12.34
CA ILE A 150 10.51 3.90 11.97
C ILE A 150 9.96 3.57 10.59
N VAL A 151 8.65 3.57 10.47
CA VAL A 151 7.97 3.37 9.18
C VAL A 151 7.18 4.61 8.83
N THR A 152 7.32 5.08 7.59
CA THR A 152 6.58 6.21 7.05
C THR A 152 5.67 5.79 5.91
N LEU A 153 4.65 6.58 5.66
CA LEU A 153 3.83 6.52 4.46
C LEU A 153 3.35 7.92 4.07
N GLU A 154 2.90 8.07 2.84
CA GLU A 154 2.24 9.29 2.39
C GLU A 154 0.82 8.98 1.92
N VAL A 155 -0.12 9.81 2.34
CA VAL A 155 -1.55 9.69 2.00
C VAL A 155 -2.10 11.02 1.52
N THR A 156 -2.92 11.01 0.48
CA THR A 156 -3.60 12.21 -0.02
C THR A 156 -4.58 12.72 1.04
N ALA A 157 -4.52 14.02 1.38
CA ALA A 157 -5.29 14.60 2.48
C ALA A 157 -6.82 14.45 2.34
N LYS A 158 -7.31 14.29 1.11
CA LYS A 158 -8.73 14.01 0.82
C LYS A 158 -9.12 12.55 1.05
N ASN A 159 -8.17 11.62 1.18
CA ASN A 159 -8.43 10.20 1.47
C ASN A 159 -8.63 9.98 2.97
N THR A 160 -9.74 10.51 3.48
CA THR A 160 -10.06 10.47 4.93
C THR A 160 -10.24 9.06 5.47
N GLY A 161 -10.67 8.12 4.62
CA GLY A 161 -10.82 6.70 4.99
C GLY A 161 -9.47 6.06 5.30
N ALA A 162 -8.48 6.27 4.45
CA ALA A 162 -7.12 5.77 4.66
C ALA A 162 -6.45 6.45 5.86
N ILE A 163 -6.60 7.76 6.02
CA ILE A 163 -6.05 8.49 7.17
C ILE A 163 -6.57 7.90 8.49
N ARG A 164 -7.90 7.73 8.62
CA ARG A 164 -8.49 7.10 9.81
C ARG A 164 -8.01 5.68 10.04
N LEU A 165 -7.76 4.91 8.98
CA LEU A 165 -7.16 3.57 9.09
C LEU A 165 -5.77 3.65 9.72
N TYR A 166 -4.91 4.53 9.22
CA TYR A 166 -3.53 4.67 9.70
C TYR A 166 -3.47 5.21 11.12
N GLU A 167 -4.30 6.19 11.46
CA GLU A 167 -4.41 6.72 12.84
C GLU A 167 -4.83 5.63 13.82
N ARG A 168 -5.84 4.80 13.48
CA ARG A 168 -6.25 3.66 14.34
C ARG A 168 -5.14 2.61 14.51
N LEU A 169 -4.27 2.47 13.53
CA LEU A 169 -3.10 1.59 13.63
C LEU A 169 -1.96 2.19 14.47
N GLY A 170 -2.01 3.49 14.77
CA GLY A 170 -0.99 4.19 15.56
C GLY A 170 -0.05 5.09 14.75
N PHE A 171 -0.29 5.27 13.46
CA PHE A 171 0.45 6.28 12.69
C PHE A 171 0.04 7.69 13.12
N GLN A 172 1.02 8.57 13.13
CA GLN A 172 0.85 9.99 13.45
C GLN A 172 1.26 10.85 12.27
N ILE A 173 0.55 11.96 12.04
CA ILE A 173 0.93 12.93 10.99
C ILE A 173 2.22 13.61 11.40
N LEU A 174 3.27 13.45 10.59
CA LEU A 174 4.57 14.08 10.81
C LEU A 174 4.62 15.47 10.17
N ARG A 175 4.15 15.59 8.94
CA ARG A 175 4.14 16.85 8.18
C ARG A 175 3.20 16.80 6.97
N THR A 176 2.87 17.99 6.47
CA THR A 176 2.21 18.17 5.17
C THR A 176 3.25 18.24 4.07
N VAL A 177 2.96 17.57 2.95
CA VAL A 177 3.74 17.63 1.71
C VAL A 177 2.79 17.94 0.54
N PHE A 178 3.33 18.51 -0.54
CA PHE A 178 2.56 18.78 -1.75
C PHE A 178 3.19 18.04 -2.94
N LYS A 179 2.35 17.36 -3.71
CA LYS A 179 2.73 16.69 -4.96
C LYS A 179 2.18 17.52 -6.12
N SER A 180 3.05 18.02 -6.98
CA SER A 180 2.66 18.66 -8.24
C SER A 180 2.39 17.62 -9.31
N VAL A 181 1.35 17.81 -10.08
CA VAL A 181 1.00 17.01 -11.27
C VAL A 181 0.70 17.97 -12.42
N GLU A 182 1.35 17.74 -13.55
CA GLU A 182 1.05 18.44 -14.78
C GLU A 182 -0.22 17.84 -15.39
N VAL A 183 -1.22 18.69 -15.61
CA VAL A 183 -2.47 18.30 -16.27
C VAL A 183 -2.45 18.89 -17.67
N SER A 184 -2.50 18.03 -18.68
CA SER A 184 -2.75 18.45 -20.05
C SER A 184 -4.16 19.00 -20.14
N ASP A 185 -4.32 20.22 -20.68
CA ASP A 185 -5.64 20.77 -20.98
C ASP A 185 -6.33 19.80 -21.93
N VAL A 186 -7.32 19.09 -21.44
CA VAL A 186 -8.24 18.33 -22.29
C VAL A 186 -9.25 19.34 -22.81
N TYR A 187 -9.07 19.76 -24.07
CA TYR A 187 -10.11 20.47 -24.82
C TYR A 187 -11.19 19.48 -25.26
#